data_316fd33d737efa65644329a76a1ab23c
#
_entry.id   316fd33d737efa65644329a76a1ab23c
#
_cell.length_a   1.000
_cell.length_b   1.000
_cell.length_c   1.000
_cell.angle_alpha   90.00
_cell.angle_beta   90.00
_cell.angle_gamma   90.00
#
_symmetry.space_group_name_H-M   'P 1'
#
loop_
_entity.id
_entity.type
_entity.pdbx_description
1 polymer ?
#
loop_
_entity_poly.entity_id
_entity_poly.type
_entity_poly.pdbx_seq_one_letter_code
_entity_poly.pdbx_strand_id
1 'polypeptide(L)'
;MHEALEPTRDPGWLLSHQGYNVLTESAVESSLAFGNGFLGMRAARSVSRGPTWVAWLGYSRWASWPRCYVAGLFDMPNTEPPVPALVPVADWSRVRILLDGEPLLAREGEVLLGTRQLDMRRGLLLSAWTHRTPAGVTATGRELRLLSLADRAAGLQFLQLALDRDGIDVRLEANFAMAGLGMPVRLEQDLGAWRTEGTCKGVAMTGAATLRLGDEVLAPDRPFSLRWA
;
A
#
# COMPACT_ATOMS: atom_id res chain seq x y z
N MET A 1 19.66 -1.09 9.50
CA MET A 1 18.42 -0.79 8.76
C MET A 1 18.65 -0.31 7.33
N HIS A 2 19.70 0.48 7.04
CA HIS A 2 20.07 0.87 5.66
C HIS A 2 20.21 -0.32 4.71
N GLU A 3 20.89 -1.37 5.13
CA GLU A 3 21.17 -2.57 4.32
C GLU A 3 19.89 -3.34 3.93
N ALA A 4 18.84 -3.26 4.73
CA ALA A 4 17.55 -3.92 4.42
C ALA A 4 16.82 -3.25 3.23
N LEU A 5 17.03 -1.97 3.00
CA LEU A 5 16.44 -1.20 1.90
C LEU A 5 17.21 -1.29 0.58
N GLU A 6 18.38 -1.95 0.57
CA GLU A 6 19.11 -2.21 -0.66
C GLU A 6 18.69 -3.56 -1.26
N PRO A 7 18.47 -3.64 -2.57
CA PRO A 7 18.15 -4.90 -3.24
C PRO A 7 19.34 -5.86 -3.24
N THR A 8 19.07 -7.13 -3.51
CA THR A 8 20.13 -8.11 -3.78
C THR A 8 21.00 -7.66 -4.96
N ARG A 9 22.27 -8.01 -4.94
CA ARG A 9 23.23 -7.62 -5.99
C ARG A 9 23.09 -8.44 -7.27
N ASP A 10 22.48 -9.60 -7.18
CA ASP A 10 22.27 -10.49 -8.32
C ASP A 10 21.02 -10.05 -9.12
N PRO A 11 21.18 -9.51 -10.33
CA PRO A 11 20.07 -9.00 -11.12
C PRO A 11 19.10 -10.10 -11.56
N GLY A 12 19.52 -11.36 -11.59
CA GLY A 12 18.65 -12.50 -11.93
C GLY A 12 17.53 -12.73 -10.92
N TRP A 13 17.63 -12.15 -9.72
CA TRP A 13 16.61 -12.22 -8.68
C TRP A 13 15.79 -10.94 -8.52
N LEU A 14 16.00 -9.96 -9.40
CA LEU A 14 15.31 -8.67 -9.34
C LEU A 14 14.36 -8.50 -10.51
N LEU A 15 13.09 -8.25 -10.21
CA LEU A 15 12.15 -7.71 -11.19
C LEU A 15 11.95 -6.23 -10.89
N SER A 16 12.38 -5.35 -11.81
CA SER A 16 12.44 -3.91 -11.59
C SER A 16 11.56 -3.14 -12.56
N HIS A 17 10.93 -2.08 -12.06
CA HIS A 17 10.21 -1.11 -12.86
C HIS A 17 10.61 0.30 -12.44
N GLN A 18 10.80 1.20 -13.43
CA GLN A 18 11.13 2.60 -13.22
C GLN A 18 10.07 3.53 -13.81
N GLY A 19 9.91 4.68 -13.19
CA GLY A 19 8.99 5.71 -13.62
C GLY A 19 7.57 5.54 -13.09
N TYR A 20 6.69 6.42 -13.55
CA TYR A 20 5.27 6.42 -13.28
C TYR A 20 4.49 6.74 -14.54
N ASN A 21 3.54 5.89 -14.87
CA ASN A 21 2.58 6.14 -15.93
C ASN A 21 1.22 5.61 -15.47
N VAL A 22 0.23 6.49 -15.39
CA VAL A 22 -1.11 6.17 -14.88
C VAL A 22 -1.80 5.06 -15.67
N LEU A 23 -1.56 4.97 -16.97
CA LEU A 23 -2.20 3.97 -17.85
C LEU A 23 -1.65 2.57 -17.64
N THR A 24 -0.36 2.45 -17.34
CA THR A 24 0.32 1.15 -17.16
C THR A 24 0.47 0.76 -15.68
N GLU A 25 0.18 1.66 -14.76
CA GLU A 25 0.40 1.47 -13.33
C GLU A 25 -0.24 0.19 -12.78
N SER A 26 -1.47 -0.12 -13.23
CA SER A 26 -2.17 -1.34 -12.80
C SER A 26 -1.46 -2.63 -13.28
N ALA A 27 -0.91 -2.63 -14.48
CA ALA A 27 -0.13 -3.76 -14.99
C ALA A 27 1.17 -3.94 -14.22
N VAL A 28 1.87 -2.83 -13.91
CA VAL A 28 3.09 -2.85 -13.09
C VAL A 28 2.82 -3.37 -11.68
N GLU A 29 1.74 -2.91 -11.04
CA GLU A 29 1.33 -3.42 -9.73
C GLU A 29 1.09 -4.94 -9.75
N SER A 30 0.54 -5.47 -10.83
CA SER A 30 0.27 -6.89 -10.98
C SER A 30 1.53 -7.70 -11.28
N SER A 31 2.41 -7.19 -12.14
CA SER A 31 3.64 -7.88 -12.51
C SER A 31 4.64 -8.01 -11.36
N LEU A 32 4.60 -7.08 -10.40
CA LEU A 32 5.42 -7.10 -9.19
C LEU A 32 4.65 -7.65 -7.97
N ALA A 33 3.51 -8.34 -8.19
CA ALA A 33 2.75 -8.94 -7.10
C ALA A 33 3.57 -10.02 -6.37
N PHE A 34 3.38 -10.12 -5.07
CA PHE A 34 4.09 -11.08 -4.23
C PHE A 34 3.16 -11.69 -3.18
N GLY A 35 3.55 -12.83 -2.66
CA GLY A 35 2.76 -13.58 -1.68
C GLY A 35 3.59 -14.60 -0.92
N ASN A 36 3.03 -15.08 0.19
CA ASN A 36 3.65 -16.11 1.04
C ASN A 36 2.84 -17.42 1.11
N GLY A 37 1.88 -17.58 0.18
CA GLY A 37 0.97 -18.73 0.15
C GLY A 37 -0.28 -18.56 1.04
N PHE A 38 -0.35 -17.56 1.90
CA PHE A 38 -1.53 -17.19 2.69
C PHE A 38 -1.99 -15.76 2.39
N LEU A 39 -1.09 -14.80 2.47
CA LEU A 39 -1.32 -13.42 2.05
C LEU A 39 -0.75 -13.20 0.64
N GLY A 40 -1.45 -12.42 -0.15
CA GLY A 40 -1.01 -11.95 -1.45
C GLY A 40 -1.23 -10.45 -1.58
N MET A 41 -0.26 -9.76 -2.19
CA MET A 41 -0.33 -8.33 -2.42
C MET A 41 0.10 -7.97 -3.83
N ARG A 42 -0.58 -6.97 -4.40
CA ARG A 42 -0.10 -6.26 -5.57
C ARG A 42 0.87 -5.16 -5.15
N ALA A 43 1.87 -4.90 -5.96
CA ALA A 43 2.92 -3.92 -5.66
C ALA A 43 2.45 -2.47 -5.87
N ALA A 44 1.36 -2.09 -5.25
CA ALA A 44 0.86 -0.73 -5.33
C ALA A 44 1.79 0.26 -4.62
N ARG A 45 1.77 1.52 -5.05
CA ARG A 45 2.43 2.60 -4.32
C ARG A 45 1.70 2.83 -3.00
N SER A 46 2.44 3.07 -1.92
CA SER A 46 1.86 3.45 -0.64
C SER A 46 1.21 4.82 -0.70
N VAL A 47 1.84 5.76 -1.40
CA VAL A 47 1.31 7.10 -1.62
C VAL A 47 0.07 7.04 -2.52
N SER A 48 -0.99 7.72 -2.12
CA SER A 48 -2.27 7.75 -2.84
C SER A 48 -2.10 8.30 -4.26
N ARG A 49 -2.86 7.76 -5.19
CA ARG A 49 -2.97 8.33 -6.53
C ARG A 49 -3.80 9.61 -6.48
N GLY A 50 -3.35 10.62 -7.20
CA GLY A 50 -4.17 11.82 -7.45
C GLY A 50 -5.38 11.54 -8.33
N PRO A 51 -6.36 12.46 -8.36
CA PRO A 51 -7.40 12.44 -9.37
C PRO A 51 -6.74 12.55 -10.74
N THR A 52 -7.08 11.62 -11.63
CA THR A 52 -6.53 11.58 -12.98
C THR A 52 -7.63 11.87 -13.99
N TRP A 53 -7.28 12.43 -15.15
CA TRP A 53 -8.21 12.61 -16.28
C TRP A 53 -8.85 11.28 -16.72
N VAL A 54 -8.17 10.16 -16.48
CA VAL A 54 -8.67 8.80 -16.71
C VAL A 54 -9.87 8.48 -15.82
N ALA A 55 -9.92 9.02 -14.60
CA ALA A 55 -11.09 8.88 -13.72
C ALA A 55 -12.31 9.64 -14.30
N TRP A 56 -12.08 10.76 -14.97
CA TRP A 56 -13.13 11.54 -15.61
C TRP A 56 -13.75 10.82 -16.83
N LEU A 57 -12.97 10.00 -17.54
CA LEU A 57 -13.43 9.16 -18.64
C LEU A 57 -14.19 7.89 -18.19
N GLY A 58 -14.57 7.77 -16.92
CA GLY A 58 -15.27 6.59 -16.39
C GLY A 58 -14.35 5.40 -16.07
N TYR A 59 -13.05 5.52 -16.26
CA TYR A 59 -12.07 4.52 -15.89
C TYR A 59 -11.69 4.56 -14.39
N SER A 60 -12.47 5.25 -13.56
CA SER A 60 -12.26 5.34 -12.11
C SER A 60 -12.26 3.97 -11.42
N ARG A 61 -12.96 2.98 -11.96
CA ARG A 61 -12.91 1.59 -11.49
C ARG A 61 -11.49 0.99 -11.52
N TRP A 62 -10.62 1.47 -12.40
CA TRP A 62 -9.24 1.01 -12.55
C TRP A 62 -8.30 1.62 -11.50
N ALA A 63 -8.65 2.77 -10.93
CA ALA A 63 -7.85 3.45 -9.91
C ALA A 63 -7.94 2.79 -8.53
N SER A 64 -8.90 1.92 -8.31
CA SER A 64 -9.18 1.26 -7.02
C SER A 64 -9.14 -0.26 -7.07
N TRP A 65 -8.28 -0.84 -7.91
CA TRP A 65 -8.13 -2.29 -7.97
C TRP A 65 -7.71 -2.83 -6.59
N PRO A 66 -8.36 -3.91 -6.15
CA PRO A 66 -8.00 -4.57 -4.90
C PRO A 66 -6.53 -4.96 -4.88
N ARG A 67 -5.89 -4.82 -3.74
CA ARG A 67 -4.44 -4.96 -3.62
C ARG A 67 -3.99 -6.08 -2.70
N CYS A 68 -4.84 -6.44 -1.74
CA CYS A 68 -4.54 -7.46 -0.74
C CYS A 68 -5.55 -8.59 -0.81
N TYR A 69 -5.07 -9.81 -0.66
CA TYR A 69 -5.86 -11.02 -0.70
C TYR A 69 -5.41 -12.00 0.38
N VAL A 70 -6.35 -12.82 0.85
CA VAL A 70 -6.09 -13.92 1.78
C VAL A 70 -6.50 -15.23 1.10
N ALA A 71 -5.64 -16.23 1.20
CA ALA A 71 -5.93 -17.54 0.64
C ALA A 71 -7.20 -18.16 1.25
N GLY A 72 -8.03 -18.74 0.41
CA GLY A 72 -9.27 -19.35 0.83
C GLY A 72 -10.44 -18.39 1.10
N LEU A 73 -10.22 -17.08 1.01
CA LEU A 73 -11.29 -16.10 1.08
C LEU A 73 -11.85 -15.86 -0.33
N PHE A 74 -12.97 -16.47 -0.61
CA PHE A 74 -13.68 -16.32 -1.89
C PHE A 74 -15.19 -16.22 -1.64
N ASP A 75 -15.88 -15.62 -2.56
CA ASP A 75 -17.34 -15.53 -2.58
C ASP A 75 -17.90 -16.10 -3.89
N MET A 76 -19.20 -16.36 -3.88
CA MET A 76 -19.93 -16.82 -5.06
C MET A 76 -20.78 -15.64 -5.54
N PRO A 77 -20.31 -14.86 -6.54
CA PRO A 77 -21.11 -13.80 -7.11
C PRO A 77 -22.37 -14.38 -7.78
N ASN A 78 -23.46 -13.62 -7.77
CA ASN A 78 -24.72 -13.95 -8.45
C ASN A 78 -24.52 -13.88 -9.99
N THR A 79 -23.76 -14.82 -10.53
CA THR A 79 -23.57 -15.02 -11.98
C THR A 79 -24.08 -16.40 -12.37
N GLU A 80 -24.58 -16.56 -13.57
CA GLU A 80 -24.95 -17.87 -14.11
C GLU A 80 -23.98 -18.29 -15.21
N PRO A 81 -23.21 -19.40 -15.04
CA PRO A 81 -23.06 -20.20 -13.82
C PRO A 81 -22.28 -19.46 -12.73
N PRO A 82 -22.51 -19.80 -11.44
CA PRO A 82 -21.78 -19.17 -10.34
C PRO A 82 -20.30 -19.59 -10.40
N VAL A 83 -19.41 -18.59 -10.47
CA VAL A 83 -17.96 -18.80 -10.49
C VAL A 83 -17.35 -18.22 -9.22
N PRO A 84 -16.63 -19.03 -8.42
CA PRO A 84 -15.96 -18.51 -7.23
C PRO A 84 -14.97 -17.38 -7.59
N ALA A 85 -15.08 -16.27 -6.90
CA ALA A 85 -14.18 -15.13 -7.06
C ALA A 85 -13.42 -14.83 -5.77
N LEU A 86 -12.11 -14.57 -5.89
CA LEU A 86 -11.32 -14.12 -4.75
C LEU A 86 -11.86 -12.79 -4.23
N VAL A 87 -12.12 -12.75 -2.94
CA VAL A 87 -12.53 -11.53 -2.23
C VAL A 87 -11.27 -10.83 -1.73
N PRO A 88 -11.07 -9.57 -2.13
CA PRO A 88 -9.97 -8.79 -1.61
C PRO A 88 -10.20 -8.45 -0.13
N VAL A 89 -9.12 -8.21 0.60
CA VAL A 89 -9.16 -7.70 1.97
C VAL A 89 -8.70 -6.25 2.03
N ALA A 90 -8.82 -5.62 3.18
CA ALA A 90 -8.40 -4.24 3.35
C ALA A 90 -6.91 -4.05 2.99
N ASP A 91 -6.62 -2.97 2.27
CA ASP A 91 -5.25 -2.56 1.93
C ASP A 91 -4.62 -1.87 3.14
N TRP A 92 -3.75 -2.60 3.83
CA TRP A 92 -3.02 -2.12 5.00
C TRP A 92 -1.73 -1.37 4.64
N SER A 93 -1.35 -1.36 3.36
CA SER A 93 -0.09 -0.77 2.92
C SER A 93 -0.19 0.71 2.53
N ARG A 94 -1.39 1.28 2.59
CA ARG A 94 -1.59 2.68 2.23
C ARG A 94 -1.20 3.61 3.38
N VAL A 95 -0.35 4.57 3.06
CA VAL A 95 -0.02 5.68 3.94
C VAL A 95 -0.42 6.97 3.25
N ARG A 96 -1.28 7.75 3.90
CA ARG A 96 -1.58 9.10 3.44
C ARG A 96 -0.59 10.05 4.10
N ILE A 97 0.14 10.77 3.29
CA ILE A 97 1.11 11.78 3.71
C ILE A 97 0.52 13.13 3.35
N LEU A 98 0.41 14.01 4.33
CA LEU A 98 0.04 15.41 4.12
C LEU A 98 1.25 16.28 4.48
N LEU A 99 1.52 17.26 3.65
CA LEU A 99 2.56 18.25 3.84
C LEU A 99 1.88 19.63 3.85
N ASP A 100 1.95 20.36 4.96
CA ASP A 100 1.21 21.62 5.18
C ASP A 100 -0.30 21.48 4.88
N GLY A 101 -0.88 20.33 5.27
CA GLY A 101 -2.28 20.02 5.03
C GLY A 101 -2.62 19.49 3.63
N GLU A 102 -1.69 19.59 2.66
CA GLU A 102 -1.89 19.11 1.29
C GLU A 102 -1.45 17.66 1.13
N PRO A 103 -2.27 16.78 0.52
CA PRO A 103 -1.92 15.39 0.36
C PRO A 103 -0.83 15.21 -0.69
N LEU A 104 0.21 14.45 -0.34
CA LEU A 104 1.20 13.98 -1.30
C LEU A 104 0.57 12.92 -2.21
N LEU A 105 0.46 13.21 -3.49
CA LEU A 105 -0.21 12.36 -4.46
C LEU A 105 0.74 11.95 -5.57
N ALA A 106 0.63 10.70 -6.03
CA ALA A 106 1.33 10.26 -7.25
C ALA A 106 0.58 10.80 -8.48
N ARG A 107 1.04 11.91 -9.02
CA ARG A 107 0.54 12.53 -10.24
C ARG A 107 1.60 12.52 -11.32
N GLU A 108 1.15 12.51 -12.56
CA GLU A 108 2.04 12.67 -13.71
C GLU A 108 2.70 14.05 -13.66
N GLY A 109 4.03 14.11 -13.83
CA GLY A 109 4.82 15.34 -13.69
C GLY A 109 5.25 15.70 -12.27
N GLU A 110 4.60 15.20 -11.23
CA GLU A 110 5.01 15.39 -9.83
C GLU A 110 5.91 14.25 -9.32
N VAL A 111 5.85 13.08 -9.95
CA VAL A 111 6.73 11.95 -9.64
C VAL A 111 8.04 12.13 -10.41
N LEU A 112 9.08 12.64 -9.73
CA LEU A 112 10.40 12.87 -10.31
C LEU A 112 11.21 11.59 -10.43
N LEU A 113 11.06 10.70 -9.44
CA LEU A 113 11.69 9.39 -9.42
C LEU A 113 10.67 8.37 -8.89
N GLY A 114 10.63 7.20 -9.51
CA GLY A 114 9.81 6.10 -9.01
C GLY A 114 10.40 4.77 -9.43
N THR A 115 10.99 4.04 -8.49
CA THR A 115 11.51 2.70 -8.71
C THR A 115 10.79 1.73 -7.82
N ARG A 116 10.39 0.58 -8.37
CA ARG A 116 9.88 -0.57 -7.61
C ARG A 116 10.65 -1.80 -8.04
N GLN A 117 11.08 -2.57 -7.06
CA GLN A 117 11.87 -3.77 -7.26
C GLN A 117 11.32 -4.90 -6.40
N LEU A 118 10.95 -5.98 -7.03
CA LEU A 118 10.65 -7.22 -6.35
C LEU A 118 11.95 -8.03 -6.25
N ASP A 119 12.51 -8.09 -5.05
CA ASP A 119 13.64 -8.94 -4.70
C ASP A 119 13.11 -10.35 -4.39
N MET A 120 13.09 -11.20 -5.40
CA MET A 120 12.55 -12.57 -5.29
C MET A 120 13.37 -13.46 -4.40
N ARG A 121 14.67 -13.18 -4.25
CA ARG A 121 15.57 -13.96 -3.38
C ARG A 121 15.24 -13.75 -1.89
N ARG A 122 14.82 -12.54 -1.52
CA ARG A 122 14.52 -12.16 -0.14
C ARG A 122 13.01 -12.08 0.14
N GLY A 123 12.19 -12.15 -0.90
CA GLY A 123 10.74 -11.98 -0.78
C GLY A 123 10.33 -10.56 -0.39
N LEU A 124 11.04 -9.54 -0.86
CA LEU A 124 10.84 -8.14 -0.51
C LEU A 124 10.36 -7.33 -1.70
N LEU A 125 9.37 -6.48 -1.48
CA LEU A 125 9.08 -5.39 -2.39
C LEU A 125 9.75 -4.12 -1.87
N LEU A 126 10.69 -3.60 -2.65
CA LEU A 126 11.42 -2.37 -2.39
C LEU A 126 10.89 -1.26 -3.29
N SER A 127 10.69 -0.07 -2.76
CA SER A 127 10.29 1.10 -3.54
C SER A 127 11.12 2.31 -3.12
N ALA A 128 11.52 3.10 -4.11
CA ALA A 128 12.12 4.41 -3.90
C ALA A 128 11.42 5.42 -4.80
N TRP A 129 11.07 6.57 -4.25
CA TRP A 129 10.36 7.59 -4.97
C TRP A 129 10.74 8.99 -4.51
N THR A 130 10.64 9.93 -5.42
CA THR A 130 10.77 11.36 -5.16
C THR A 130 9.60 12.07 -5.81
N HIS A 131 8.86 12.82 -5.03
CA HIS A 131 7.72 13.59 -5.46
C HIS A 131 7.94 15.06 -5.15
N ARG A 132 7.52 15.93 -6.06
CA ARG A 132 7.51 17.36 -5.85
C ARG A 132 6.08 17.86 -5.79
N THR A 133 5.72 18.49 -4.68
CA THR A 133 4.38 19.08 -4.52
C THR A 133 4.20 20.34 -5.36
N PRO A 134 2.98 20.77 -5.67
CA PRO A 134 2.72 22.06 -6.33
C PRO A 134 3.31 23.25 -5.58
N ALA A 135 3.41 23.20 -4.25
CA ALA A 135 4.06 24.19 -3.40
C ALA A 135 5.60 24.14 -3.46
N GLY A 136 6.17 23.22 -4.25
CA GLY A 136 7.61 23.10 -4.47
C GLY A 136 8.37 22.35 -3.38
N VAL A 137 7.69 21.69 -2.44
CA VAL A 137 8.32 20.81 -1.45
C VAL A 137 8.67 19.48 -2.13
N THR A 138 9.93 19.03 -1.98
CA THR A 138 10.37 17.75 -2.50
C THR A 138 10.41 16.72 -1.37
N ALA A 139 9.61 15.67 -1.51
CA ALA A 139 9.57 14.54 -0.61
C ALA A 139 10.20 13.31 -1.25
N THR A 140 11.12 12.67 -0.54
CA THR A 140 11.78 11.42 -0.95
C THR A 140 11.40 10.31 0.01
N GLY A 141 10.94 9.19 -0.54
CA GLY A 141 10.54 8.02 0.22
C GLY A 141 11.31 6.78 -0.20
N ARG A 142 11.63 5.93 0.77
CA ARG A 142 12.13 4.56 0.57
C ARG A 142 11.27 3.61 1.37
N GLU A 143 10.83 2.55 0.74
CA GLU A 143 9.90 1.60 1.33
C GLU A 143 10.39 0.18 1.17
N LEU A 144 10.06 -0.62 2.18
CA LEU A 144 10.17 -2.06 2.16
C LEU A 144 8.84 -2.66 2.58
N ARG A 145 8.37 -3.66 1.85
CA ARG A 145 7.24 -4.49 2.25
C ARG A 145 7.62 -5.95 2.16
N LEU A 146 7.13 -6.71 3.12
CA LEU A 146 7.28 -8.16 3.13
C LEU A 146 6.02 -8.83 3.68
N LEU A 147 5.82 -10.06 3.27
CA LEU A 147 4.87 -10.99 3.86
C LEU A 147 5.68 -12.11 4.53
N SER A 148 5.46 -12.32 5.82
CA SER A 148 6.27 -13.24 6.62
C SER A 148 6.07 -14.69 6.14
N LEU A 149 7.17 -15.43 6.02
CA LEU A 149 7.14 -16.87 5.77
C LEU A 149 7.05 -17.68 7.08
N ALA A 150 7.53 -17.11 8.19
CA ALA A 150 7.48 -17.76 9.50
C ALA A 150 6.06 -17.67 10.12
N ASP A 151 5.46 -16.47 10.06
CA ASP A 151 4.06 -16.26 10.40
C ASP A 151 3.31 -15.78 9.14
N ARG A 152 2.65 -16.69 8.47
CA ARG A 152 2.00 -16.41 7.17
C ARG A 152 0.87 -15.40 7.27
N ALA A 153 0.30 -15.18 8.45
CA ALA A 153 -0.74 -14.19 8.67
C ALA A 153 -0.20 -12.77 8.89
N ALA A 154 1.13 -12.61 8.98
CA ALA A 154 1.76 -11.33 9.25
C ALA A 154 2.40 -10.70 8.00
N GLY A 155 2.22 -9.38 7.89
CA GLY A 155 2.91 -8.54 6.92
C GLY A 155 3.55 -7.34 7.60
N LEU A 156 4.60 -6.78 6.99
CA LEU A 156 5.31 -5.62 7.48
C LEU A 156 5.54 -4.61 6.36
N GLN A 157 5.35 -3.35 6.69
CA GLN A 157 5.76 -2.22 5.87
C GLN A 157 6.68 -1.32 6.68
N PHE A 158 7.76 -0.90 6.07
CA PHE A 158 8.64 0.14 6.55
C PHE A 158 8.67 1.27 5.53
N LEU A 159 8.51 2.50 5.99
CA LEU A 159 8.60 3.72 5.17
C LEU A 159 9.58 4.68 5.83
N GLN A 160 10.56 5.12 5.07
CA GLN A 160 11.44 6.23 5.40
C GLN A 160 11.05 7.42 4.53
N LEU A 161 10.81 8.56 5.15
CA LEU A 161 10.46 9.81 4.49
C LEU A 161 11.52 10.87 4.80
N ALA A 162 11.93 11.62 3.79
CA ALA A 162 12.79 12.79 3.94
C ALA A 162 12.22 13.94 3.10
N LEU A 163 12.35 15.16 3.61
CA LEU A 163 11.95 16.39 2.93
C LEU A 163 13.18 17.23 2.60
N ASP A 164 13.09 18.07 1.56
CA ASP A 164 14.17 18.94 1.10
C ASP A 164 14.35 20.20 1.97
N ARG A 165 13.47 20.43 2.93
CA ARG A 165 13.50 21.60 3.82
C ARG A 165 12.83 21.33 5.16
N ASP A 166 13.18 22.15 6.16
CA ASP A 166 12.57 22.16 7.48
C ASP A 166 11.31 23.04 7.52
N GLY A 167 10.58 22.99 8.64
CA GLY A 167 9.41 23.83 8.92
C GLY A 167 8.14 23.41 8.17
N ILE A 168 8.09 22.21 7.63
CA ILE A 168 6.89 21.63 7.00
C ILE A 168 6.10 20.85 8.05
N ASP A 169 4.80 21.16 8.18
CA ASP A 169 3.87 20.31 8.95
C ASP A 169 3.65 18.97 8.23
N VAL A 170 4.05 17.88 8.87
CA VAL A 170 3.95 16.54 8.32
C VAL A 170 2.92 15.72 9.06
N ARG A 171 1.86 15.31 8.36
CA ARG A 171 0.88 14.39 8.90
C ARG A 171 0.91 13.06 8.17
N LEU A 172 1.03 11.98 8.93
CA LEU A 172 0.97 10.61 8.41
C LEU A 172 -0.31 9.94 8.88
N GLU A 173 -1.03 9.32 7.95
CA GLU A 173 -2.26 8.57 8.25
C GLU A 173 -2.12 7.18 7.64
N ALA A 174 -2.04 6.15 8.49
CA ALA A 174 -2.11 4.75 8.08
C ALA A 174 -3.42 4.14 8.58
N ASN A 175 -4.17 3.52 7.69
CA ASN A 175 -5.42 2.87 8.03
C ASN A 175 -5.69 1.69 7.08
N PHE A 176 -6.61 0.83 7.46
CA PHE A 176 -7.09 -0.20 6.56
C PHE A 176 -8.00 0.42 5.49
N ALA A 177 -7.46 0.59 4.29
CA ALA A 177 -8.23 1.12 3.17
C ALA A 177 -9.20 0.04 2.66
N MET A 178 -10.48 0.28 2.86
CA MET A 178 -11.57 -0.56 2.39
C MET A 178 -11.92 -0.20 0.94
N ALA A 179 -11.80 -1.13 0.04
CA ALA A 179 -12.29 -0.99 -1.32
C ALA A 179 -13.30 -2.10 -1.63
N GLY A 180 -14.58 -1.77 -1.54
CA GLY A 180 -15.67 -2.54 -2.16
C GLY A 180 -15.86 -3.98 -1.70
N LEU A 181 -15.59 -4.30 -0.45
CA LEU A 181 -15.44 -5.66 0.00
C LEU A 181 -16.39 -6.00 1.13
N GLY A 182 -17.45 -6.68 0.81
CA GLY A 182 -18.31 -7.28 1.81
C GLY A 182 -18.85 -6.31 2.88
N MET A 183 -19.73 -6.76 3.70
CA MET A 183 -20.23 -5.98 4.82
C MET A 183 -19.22 -5.98 5.97
N PRO A 184 -18.75 -4.82 6.46
CA PRO A 184 -17.97 -4.80 7.68
C PRO A 184 -18.82 -5.36 8.82
N VAL A 185 -18.31 -6.40 9.48
CA VAL A 185 -19.02 -7.02 10.62
C VAL A 185 -18.66 -6.30 11.92
N ARG A 186 -17.43 -5.80 12.00
CA ARG A 186 -16.93 -5.11 13.19
C ARG A 186 -15.74 -4.23 12.82
N LEU A 187 -15.76 -2.99 13.28
CA LEU A 187 -14.65 -2.06 13.23
C LEU A 187 -14.41 -1.56 14.65
N GLU A 188 -13.35 -2.04 15.27
CA GLU A 188 -12.82 -1.54 16.54
C GLU A 188 -11.51 -0.81 16.30
N GLN A 189 -10.97 -0.17 17.34
CA GLN A 189 -9.80 0.72 17.20
C GLN A 189 -8.55 0.04 16.62
N ASP A 190 -8.41 -1.26 16.78
CA ASP A 190 -7.27 -2.07 16.35
C ASP A 190 -7.64 -3.35 15.60
N LEU A 191 -8.93 -3.55 15.31
CA LEU A 191 -9.45 -4.73 14.65
C LEU A 191 -10.48 -4.36 13.60
N GLY A 192 -10.23 -4.77 12.36
CA GLY A 192 -11.23 -4.80 11.29
C GLY A 192 -11.64 -6.24 11.00
N ALA A 193 -12.92 -6.52 11.00
CA ALA A 193 -13.46 -7.82 10.63
C ALA A 193 -14.49 -7.69 9.51
N TRP A 194 -14.40 -8.56 8.53
CA TRP A 194 -15.27 -8.57 7.35
C TRP A 194 -15.80 -9.97 7.09
N ARG A 195 -16.98 -10.05 6.50
CA ARG A 195 -17.62 -11.30 6.10
C ARG A 195 -18.10 -11.22 4.65
N THR A 196 -17.91 -12.29 3.91
CA THR A 196 -18.48 -12.44 2.57
C THR A 196 -19.99 -12.78 2.70
N GLU A 197 -20.80 -12.32 1.75
CA GLU A 197 -22.24 -12.52 1.80
C GLU A 197 -22.63 -13.94 1.38
N GLY A 198 -22.10 -14.43 0.27
CA GLY A 198 -22.49 -15.72 -0.31
C GLY A 198 -21.91 -16.91 0.45
N THR A 199 -20.60 -16.94 0.67
CA THR A 199 -19.95 -18.08 1.35
C THR A 199 -19.87 -17.95 2.86
N CYS A 200 -20.28 -16.82 3.43
CA CYS A 200 -20.21 -16.52 4.86
C CYS A 200 -18.82 -16.70 5.48
N LYS A 201 -17.76 -16.59 4.68
CA LYS A 201 -16.36 -16.60 5.15
C LYS A 201 -16.00 -15.26 5.74
N GLY A 202 -15.15 -15.27 6.75
CA GLY A 202 -14.71 -14.05 7.40
C GLY A 202 -13.19 -13.94 7.48
N VAL A 203 -12.74 -12.70 7.61
CA VAL A 203 -11.35 -12.35 7.91
C VAL A 203 -11.33 -11.26 8.95
N ALA A 204 -10.40 -11.35 9.88
CA ALA A 204 -10.09 -10.30 10.84
C ALA A 204 -8.65 -9.84 10.62
N MET A 205 -8.42 -8.54 10.68
CA MET A 205 -7.11 -7.94 10.53
C MET A 205 -6.87 -6.95 11.67
N THR A 206 -5.66 -6.97 12.20
CA THR A 206 -5.19 -5.99 13.19
C THR A 206 -3.87 -5.40 12.70
N GLY A 207 -3.52 -4.22 13.19
CA GLY A 207 -2.28 -3.55 12.82
C GLY A 207 -1.74 -2.69 13.94
N ALA A 208 -0.43 -2.55 13.96
CA ALA A 208 0.28 -1.63 14.82
C ALA A 208 1.31 -0.86 13.99
N ALA A 209 1.56 0.39 14.34
CA ALA A 209 2.61 1.16 13.71
C ALA A 209 3.38 1.99 14.74
N THR A 210 4.63 2.28 14.40
CA THR A 210 5.52 3.13 15.18
C THR A 210 6.12 4.16 14.23
N LEU A 211 6.08 5.43 14.63
CA LEU A 211 6.75 6.51 13.93
C LEU A 211 8.01 6.91 14.70
N ARG A 212 9.08 7.18 13.98
CA ARG A 212 10.30 7.77 14.54
C ARG A 212 10.65 9.05 13.79
N LEU A 213 10.99 10.08 14.55
CA LEU A 213 11.61 11.30 14.05
C LEU A 213 13.05 11.34 14.59
N GLY A 214 14.04 11.03 13.74
CA GLY A 214 15.38 10.74 14.22
C GLY A 214 15.39 9.52 15.17
N ASP A 215 15.81 9.72 16.40
CA ASP A 215 15.86 8.70 17.45
C ASP A 215 14.61 8.69 18.34
N GLU A 216 13.76 9.72 18.24
CA GLU A 216 12.55 9.84 19.03
C GLU A 216 11.42 8.96 18.49
N VAL A 217 10.71 8.28 19.39
CA VAL A 217 9.50 7.51 19.07
C VAL A 217 8.29 8.38 19.37
N LEU A 218 7.51 8.69 18.35
CA LEU A 218 6.29 9.47 18.46
C LEU A 218 5.07 8.57 18.66
N ALA A 219 4.22 8.92 19.62
CA ALA A 219 2.93 8.26 19.80
C ALA A 219 1.93 8.77 18.76
N PRO A 220 1.04 7.90 18.22
CA PRO A 220 -0.03 8.33 17.35
C PRO A 220 -1.11 9.10 18.12
N ASP A 221 -1.73 10.10 17.48
CA ASP A 221 -2.82 10.89 18.06
C ASP A 221 -4.05 10.03 18.40
N ARG A 222 -4.27 8.96 17.62
CA ARG A 222 -5.36 7.99 17.82
C ARG A 222 -4.86 6.58 17.52
N PRO A 223 -5.20 5.60 18.36
CA PRO A 223 -4.66 4.24 18.22
C PRO A 223 -4.91 3.58 16.88
N PHE A 224 -5.97 3.93 16.17
CA PHE A 224 -6.40 3.20 14.97
C PHE A 224 -6.36 3.97 13.66
N SER A 225 -6.44 5.25 13.69
CA SER A 225 -6.16 6.04 12.50
C SER A 225 -4.67 6.35 12.37
N LEU A 226 -3.80 5.76 13.22
CA LEU A 226 -2.35 5.91 13.20
C LEU A 226 -1.95 7.26 12.59
N ARG A 227 -2.41 8.31 13.24
CA ARG A 227 -2.19 9.70 12.86
C ARG A 227 -1.04 10.25 13.67
N TRP A 228 -0.12 10.88 13.00
CA TRP A 228 0.93 11.71 13.60
C TRP A 228 0.89 13.06 12.91
N ALA A 229 0.92 14.11 13.70
CA ALA A 229 1.05 15.49 13.25
C ALA A 229 2.29 16.14 13.89
#